data_3e644def66dbefec841beedc0dfe989a
#
_entry.id   3e644def66dbefec841beedc0dfe989a
#
_cell.length_a   1.000
_cell.length_b   1.000
_cell.length_c   1.000
_cell.angle_alpha   90.00
_cell.angle_beta   90.00
_cell.angle_gamma   90.00
#
_symmetry.space_group_name_H-M   'P 1'
#
loop_
_entity.id
_entity.type
_entity.pdbx_description
1 polymer ?
#
loop_
_entity_poly.entity_id
_entity_poly.type
_entity_poly.pdbx_seq_one_letter_code
_entity_poly.pdbx_strand_id
1 'polypeptide(L)'
;SYGGSLALAAAARGSSNICATVVYEAPRGWEDWWPPPPSSVTPEEAAQHFVRRMVGETRWSALPEVSRARIRDQGERMVFELQTQMTQRYDATSISTPLLVGVGELSGEHAHRAARLAADEAPNGELFTVAEGRHDAPMTHPGLIADLLRQAIARPR
;
A
#
# COMPACT_ATOMS: atom_id res chain seq x y z
N SER A 1 1.20 0.59 -0.61
CA SER A 1 1.98 -0.17 0.37
C SER A 1 2.40 0.70 1.56
N TYR A 2 3.53 0.40 2.24
CA TYR A 2 3.98 1.07 3.47
C TYR A 2 4.01 2.61 3.36
N GLY A 3 4.48 3.15 2.24
CA GLY A 3 4.40 4.59 1.97
C GLY A 3 2.97 5.14 2.05
N GLY A 4 1.97 4.34 1.69
CA GLY A 4 0.55 4.68 1.84
C GLY A 4 0.15 4.81 3.32
N SER A 5 0.62 3.90 4.19
CA SER A 5 0.36 4.00 5.64
C SER A 5 0.99 5.25 6.24
N LEU A 6 2.20 5.62 5.80
CA LEU A 6 2.85 6.86 6.22
C LEU A 6 2.07 8.10 5.75
N ALA A 7 1.57 8.10 4.51
CA ALA A 7 0.76 9.19 3.98
C ALA A 7 -0.56 9.34 4.76
N LEU A 8 -1.24 8.23 5.07
CA LEU A 8 -2.46 8.23 5.88
C LEU A 8 -2.17 8.75 7.31
N ALA A 9 -1.09 8.29 7.93
CA ALA A 9 -0.69 8.76 9.25
C ALA A 9 -0.34 10.27 9.26
N ALA A 10 0.28 10.77 8.18
CA ALA A 10 0.56 12.20 8.02
C ALA A 10 -0.73 13.01 7.82
N ALA A 11 -1.66 12.53 6.97
CA ALA A 11 -2.94 13.18 6.72
C ALA A 11 -3.80 13.24 8.00
N ALA A 12 -3.83 12.16 8.79
CA ALA A 12 -4.57 12.09 10.05
C ALA A 12 -4.08 13.11 11.11
N ARG A 13 -2.86 13.64 10.98
CA ARG A 13 -2.34 14.71 11.84
C ARG A 13 -2.93 16.09 11.53
N GLY A 14 -3.71 16.23 10.47
CA GLY A 14 -4.41 17.48 10.16
C GLY A 14 -3.51 18.62 9.67
N SER A 15 -2.39 18.34 9.03
CA SER A 15 -1.50 19.38 8.50
C SER A 15 -2.19 20.19 7.39
N SER A 16 -2.17 21.52 7.51
CA SER A 16 -2.70 22.44 6.48
C SER A 16 -1.95 22.37 5.14
N ASN A 17 -0.77 21.75 5.12
CA ASN A 17 0.03 21.56 3.91
C ASN A 17 -0.42 20.35 3.08
N ILE A 18 -1.31 19.49 3.62
CA ILE A 18 -1.88 18.35 2.90
C ILE A 18 -3.27 18.74 2.42
N CYS A 19 -3.42 18.93 1.11
CA CYS A 19 -4.70 19.32 0.51
C CYS A 19 -5.55 18.12 0.07
N ALA A 20 -4.92 16.99 -0.24
CA ALA A 20 -5.55 15.74 -0.62
C ALA A 20 -4.56 14.57 -0.42
N THR A 21 -5.07 13.36 -0.31
CA THR A 21 -4.25 12.16 -0.17
C THR A 21 -4.72 11.08 -1.14
N VAL A 22 -3.79 10.47 -1.85
CA VAL A 22 -4.04 9.28 -2.68
C VAL A 22 -3.13 8.17 -2.22
N VAL A 23 -3.69 7.03 -1.87
CA VAL A 23 -2.94 5.86 -1.42
C VAL A 23 -3.35 4.62 -2.19
N TYR A 24 -2.43 3.70 -2.36
CA TYR A 24 -2.68 2.42 -3.03
C TYR A 24 -2.19 1.28 -2.17
N GLU A 25 -3.13 0.40 -1.80
CA GLU A 25 -2.90 -0.79 -0.98
C GLU A 25 -2.06 -0.50 0.28
N ALA A 26 -2.48 0.53 1.03
CA ALA A 26 -1.90 0.81 2.34
C ALA A 26 -2.26 -0.32 3.32
N PRO A 27 -1.27 -0.96 3.97
CA PRO A 27 -1.52 -2.07 4.86
C PRO A 27 -2.19 -1.63 6.16
N ARG A 28 -2.94 -2.59 6.76
CA ARG A 28 -3.50 -2.52 8.12
C ARG A 28 -2.93 -3.69 8.94
N GLY A 29 -1.61 -3.73 9.06
CA GLY A 29 -0.86 -4.83 9.65
C GLY A 29 -1.22 -5.15 11.11
N TRP A 30 -1.85 -4.21 11.83
CA TRP A 30 -2.30 -4.37 13.22
C TRP A 30 -3.64 -5.11 13.36
N GLU A 31 -4.31 -5.42 12.26
CA GLU A 31 -5.58 -6.12 12.27
C GLU A 31 -5.37 -7.64 12.32
N ASP A 32 -6.18 -8.35 13.09
CA ASP A 32 -6.07 -9.79 13.30
C ASP A 32 -6.21 -10.62 12.01
N TRP A 33 -6.93 -10.06 11.04
CA TRP A 33 -7.14 -10.69 9.73
C TRP A 33 -6.02 -10.36 8.72
N TRP A 34 -5.07 -9.49 9.07
CA TRP A 34 -3.95 -9.17 8.18
C TRP A 34 -2.93 -10.32 8.17
N PRO A 35 -2.45 -10.76 7.01
CA PRO A 35 -1.45 -11.82 6.93
C PRO A 35 -0.19 -11.46 7.73
N PRO A 36 0.25 -12.32 8.65
CA PRO A 36 1.46 -12.05 9.41
C PRO A 36 2.69 -11.99 8.49
N PRO A 37 3.74 -11.25 8.88
CA PRO A 37 5.01 -11.30 8.18
C PRO A 37 5.60 -12.72 8.24
N PRO A 38 6.41 -13.12 7.25
CA PRO A 38 7.07 -14.41 7.28
C PRO A 38 7.91 -14.53 8.55
N SER A 39 7.72 -15.60 9.30
CA SER A 39 8.53 -15.96 10.45
C SER A 39 9.41 -17.16 10.10
N SER A 40 10.56 -17.30 10.76
CA SER A 40 11.48 -18.43 10.58
C SER A 40 12.24 -18.54 9.24
N VAL A 41 12.39 -17.45 8.52
CA VAL A 41 13.23 -17.33 7.32
C VAL A 41 14.26 -16.21 7.51
N THR A 42 15.34 -16.24 6.71
CA THR A 42 16.28 -15.11 6.73
C THR A 42 15.64 -13.83 6.17
N PRO A 43 16.15 -12.63 6.49
CA PRO A 43 15.65 -11.38 5.93
C PRO A 43 15.60 -11.38 4.39
N GLU A 44 16.61 -11.96 3.74
CA GLU A 44 16.71 -12.10 2.29
C GLU A 44 15.59 -12.97 1.72
N GLU A 45 15.32 -14.11 2.39
CA GLU A 45 14.23 -15.01 2.02
C GLU A 45 12.86 -14.35 2.25
N ALA A 46 12.70 -13.62 3.34
CA ALA A 46 11.48 -12.88 3.63
C ALA A 46 11.19 -11.84 2.54
N ALA A 47 12.20 -11.09 2.10
CA ALA A 47 12.07 -10.13 1.01
C ALA A 47 11.69 -10.80 -0.30
N GLN A 48 12.34 -11.91 -0.63
CA GLN A 48 12.04 -12.68 -1.82
C GLN A 48 10.60 -13.22 -1.79
N HIS A 49 10.18 -13.83 -0.69
CA HIS A 49 8.81 -14.35 -0.52
C HIS A 49 7.76 -13.26 -0.63
N PHE A 50 8.02 -12.10 0.02
CA PHE A 50 7.12 -10.96 -0.04
C PHE A 50 6.93 -10.47 -1.46
N VAL A 51 8.00 -10.19 -2.19
CA VAL A 51 7.92 -9.67 -3.57
C VAL A 51 7.27 -10.69 -4.50
N ARG A 52 7.65 -11.97 -4.43
CA ARG A 52 7.01 -13.04 -5.23
C ARG A 52 5.50 -13.08 -5.02
N ARG A 53 5.03 -12.95 -3.78
CA ARG A 53 3.60 -12.92 -3.48
C ARG A 53 2.92 -11.68 -4.07
N MET A 54 3.60 -10.52 -4.06
CA MET A 54 3.02 -9.26 -4.54
C MET A 54 2.94 -9.18 -6.07
N VAL A 55 3.99 -9.61 -6.78
CA VAL A 55 4.07 -9.48 -8.25
C VAL A 55 3.64 -10.76 -8.98
N GLY A 56 3.58 -11.87 -8.29
CA GLY A 56 3.30 -13.20 -8.85
C GLY A 56 4.55 -13.89 -9.39
N GLU A 57 4.48 -15.23 -9.48
CA GLU A 57 5.61 -16.08 -9.86
C GLU A 57 6.16 -15.78 -11.26
N THR A 58 5.28 -15.58 -12.23
CA THR A 58 5.68 -15.31 -13.62
C THR A 58 6.54 -14.04 -13.72
N ARG A 59 6.12 -12.96 -13.06
CA ARG A 59 6.89 -11.70 -13.05
C ARG A 59 8.17 -11.83 -12.25
N TRP A 60 8.13 -12.51 -11.10
CA TRP A 60 9.32 -12.75 -10.29
C TRP A 60 10.39 -13.49 -11.10
N SER A 61 10.02 -14.58 -11.77
CA SER A 61 10.92 -15.40 -12.59
C SER A 61 11.49 -14.66 -13.80
N ALA A 62 10.75 -13.68 -14.34
CA ALA A 62 11.19 -12.83 -15.43
C ALA A 62 12.15 -11.70 -14.98
N LEU A 63 12.30 -11.44 -13.68
CA LEU A 63 13.24 -10.42 -13.21
C LEU A 63 14.69 -10.85 -13.47
N PRO A 64 15.55 -9.93 -13.94
CA PRO A 64 16.99 -10.16 -14.00
C PRO A 64 17.57 -10.53 -12.63
N GLU A 65 18.62 -11.38 -12.58
CA GLU A 65 19.23 -11.78 -11.32
C GLU A 65 19.74 -10.58 -10.50
N VAL A 66 20.27 -9.55 -11.17
CA VAL A 66 20.70 -8.32 -10.49
C VAL A 66 19.55 -7.64 -9.73
N SER A 67 18.33 -7.68 -10.26
CA SER A 67 17.14 -7.13 -9.60
C SER A 67 16.71 -8.00 -8.42
N ARG A 68 16.74 -9.31 -8.57
CA ARG A 68 16.46 -10.26 -7.48
C ARG A 68 17.46 -10.14 -6.34
N ALA A 69 18.76 -9.99 -6.67
CA ALA A 69 19.81 -9.75 -5.69
C ALA A 69 19.55 -8.46 -4.88
N ARG A 70 19.23 -7.34 -5.56
CA ARG A 70 18.87 -6.08 -4.87
C ARG A 70 17.69 -6.23 -3.91
N ILE A 71 16.70 -7.03 -4.28
CA ILE A 71 15.54 -7.28 -3.42
C ILE A 71 16.00 -8.05 -2.17
N ARG A 72 16.83 -9.07 -2.31
CA ARG A 72 17.40 -9.81 -1.17
C ARG A 72 18.24 -8.91 -0.25
N ASP A 73 19.09 -8.07 -0.84
CA ASP A 73 19.95 -7.13 -0.08
C ASP A 73 19.16 -6.13 0.77
N GLN A 74 17.88 -5.88 0.44
CA GLN A 74 16.99 -5.02 1.20
C GLN A 74 16.18 -5.78 2.28
N GLY A 75 16.48 -7.04 2.50
CA GLY A 75 15.71 -7.93 3.36
C GLY A 75 15.55 -7.41 4.78
N GLU A 76 16.61 -6.98 5.45
CA GLU A 76 16.55 -6.43 6.81
C GLU A 76 15.61 -5.23 6.91
N ARG A 77 15.73 -4.30 5.97
CA ARG A 77 14.85 -3.12 5.91
C ARG A 77 13.41 -3.52 5.68
N MET A 78 13.15 -4.45 4.78
CA MET A 78 11.79 -4.91 4.49
C MET A 78 11.17 -5.61 5.70
N VAL A 79 11.90 -6.45 6.40
CA VAL A 79 11.42 -7.09 7.65
C VAL A 79 11.11 -6.05 8.71
N PHE A 80 11.95 -5.04 8.90
CA PHE A 80 11.71 -3.93 9.80
C PHE A 80 10.42 -3.17 9.43
N GLU A 81 10.21 -2.84 8.16
CA GLU A 81 8.99 -2.16 7.69
C GLU A 81 7.74 -3.03 7.90
N LEU A 82 7.81 -4.33 7.62
CA LEU A 82 6.71 -5.26 7.85
C LEU A 82 6.34 -5.37 9.34
N GLN A 83 7.34 -5.43 10.23
CA GLN A 83 7.12 -5.44 11.67
C GLN A 83 6.52 -4.11 12.16
N THR A 84 7.01 -3.00 11.64
CA THR A 84 6.51 -1.68 11.98
C THR A 84 5.03 -1.52 11.62
N GLN A 85 4.59 -2.07 10.50
CA GLN A 85 3.18 -2.07 10.08
C GLN A 85 2.24 -2.79 11.06
N MET A 86 2.76 -3.73 11.86
CA MET A 86 1.98 -4.45 12.87
C MET A 86 1.65 -3.59 14.10
N THR A 87 2.38 -2.52 14.33
CA THR A 87 2.26 -1.70 15.54
C THR A 87 1.87 -0.24 15.25
N GLN A 88 2.26 0.29 14.11
CA GLN A 88 1.92 1.66 13.70
C GLN A 88 0.53 1.73 13.08
N ARG A 89 -0.40 2.32 13.80
CA ARG A 89 -1.77 2.57 13.34
C ARG A 89 -1.91 3.96 12.75
N TYR A 90 -2.80 4.12 11.81
CA TYR A 90 -3.35 5.40 11.38
C TYR A 90 -4.84 5.46 11.74
N ASP A 91 -5.34 6.66 11.97
CA ASP A 91 -6.75 6.92 12.23
C ASP A 91 -7.37 7.62 11.02
N ALA A 92 -8.02 6.85 10.16
CA ALA A 92 -8.65 7.38 8.95
C ALA A 92 -9.84 8.32 9.26
N THR A 93 -10.48 8.17 10.43
CA THR A 93 -11.61 9.03 10.83
C THR A 93 -11.18 10.49 11.04
N SER A 94 -9.91 10.71 11.32
CA SER A 94 -9.30 12.04 11.51
C SER A 94 -8.90 12.73 10.20
N ILE A 95 -8.99 12.05 9.04
CA ILE A 95 -8.60 12.61 7.73
C ILE A 95 -9.76 13.39 7.14
N SER A 96 -9.74 14.72 7.31
CA SER A 96 -10.79 15.62 6.82
C SER A 96 -10.60 16.07 5.37
N THR A 97 -9.40 15.94 4.81
CA THR A 97 -9.13 16.27 3.40
C THR A 97 -9.59 15.14 2.47
N PRO A 98 -9.83 15.41 1.16
CA PRO A 98 -10.14 14.38 0.20
C PRO A 98 -9.14 13.22 0.24
N LEU A 99 -9.65 12.00 0.34
CA LEU A 99 -8.85 10.77 0.39
C LEU A 99 -9.33 9.80 -0.70
N LEU A 100 -8.42 9.44 -1.61
CA LEU A 100 -8.64 8.36 -2.56
C LEU A 100 -7.82 7.12 -2.15
N VAL A 101 -8.50 6.00 -1.94
CA VAL A 101 -7.89 4.74 -1.52
C VAL A 101 -8.03 3.71 -2.64
N GLY A 102 -6.91 3.24 -3.17
CA GLY A 102 -6.87 2.31 -4.28
C GLY A 102 -6.53 0.89 -3.90
N VAL A 103 -7.06 -0.04 -4.69
CA VAL A 103 -6.74 -1.47 -4.64
C VAL A 103 -6.77 -2.07 -6.04
N GLY A 104 -5.92 -3.05 -6.31
CA GLY A 104 -5.95 -3.80 -7.56
C GLY A 104 -7.05 -4.86 -7.54
N GLU A 105 -7.77 -5.01 -8.66
CA GLU A 105 -8.82 -6.02 -8.80
C GLU A 105 -8.33 -7.44 -8.49
N LEU A 106 -7.08 -7.75 -8.90
CA LEU A 106 -6.46 -9.06 -8.71
C LEU A 106 -5.63 -9.16 -7.42
N SER A 107 -5.77 -8.20 -6.51
CA SER A 107 -5.07 -8.22 -5.22
C SER A 107 -5.78 -9.13 -4.22
N GLY A 108 -5.08 -9.49 -3.14
CA GLY A 108 -5.62 -10.39 -2.13
C GLY A 108 -6.75 -9.74 -1.30
N GLU A 109 -7.63 -10.57 -0.75
CA GLU A 109 -8.80 -10.13 0.04
C GLU A 109 -8.42 -9.17 1.18
N HIS A 110 -7.28 -9.39 1.84
CA HIS A 110 -6.78 -8.49 2.88
C HIS A 110 -6.52 -7.06 2.36
N ALA A 111 -6.02 -6.90 1.12
CA ALA A 111 -5.80 -5.60 0.51
C ALA A 111 -7.13 -4.89 0.19
N HIS A 112 -8.09 -5.64 -0.37
CA HIS A 112 -9.45 -5.13 -0.61
C HIS A 112 -10.14 -4.68 0.68
N ARG A 113 -10.05 -5.50 1.73
CA ARG A 113 -10.63 -5.17 3.04
C ARG A 113 -9.97 -3.94 3.65
N ALA A 114 -8.64 -3.84 3.62
CA ALA A 114 -7.91 -2.68 4.14
C ALA A 114 -8.27 -1.39 3.39
N ALA A 115 -8.33 -1.45 2.06
CA ALA A 115 -8.66 -0.29 1.24
C ALA A 115 -10.09 0.19 1.49
N ARG A 116 -11.05 -0.73 1.56
CA ARG A 116 -12.45 -0.42 1.87
C ARG A 116 -12.60 0.24 3.23
N LEU A 117 -12.02 -0.36 4.27
CA LEU A 117 -12.08 0.20 5.62
C LEU A 117 -11.47 1.60 5.68
N ALA A 118 -10.32 1.84 5.06
CA ALA A 118 -9.70 3.16 5.06
C ALA A 118 -10.56 4.22 4.32
N ALA A 119 -11.23 3.83 3.24
CA ALA A 119 -12.14 4.72 2.52
C ALA A 119 -13.42 4.99 3.30
N ASP A 120 -14.04 3.95 3.90
CA ASP A 120 -15.30 4.06 4.62
C ASP A 120 -15.16 4.82 5.95
N GLU A 121 -14.02 4.71 6.63
CA GLU A 121 -13.75 5.41 7.89
C GLU A 121 -13.49 6.90 7.69
N ALA A 122 -12.90 7.31 6.57
CA ALA A 122 -12.56 8.71 6.31
C ALA A 122 -13.79 9.51 5.87
N PRO A 123 -14.08 10.70 6.47
CA PRO A 123 -15.24 11.52 6.12
C PRO A 123 -15.37 11.87 4.63
N ASN A 124 -14.24 12.03 3.93
CA ASN A 124 -14.17 12.34 2.51
C ASN A 124 -13.38 11.24 1.76
N GLY A 125 -13.54 9.98 2.19
CA GLY A 125 -12.87 8.83 1.63
C GLY A 125 -13.63 8.24 0.43
N GLU A 126 -12.89 7.87 -0.61
CA GLU A 126 -13.44 7.15 -1.76
C GLU A 126 -12.53 5.98 -2.14
N LEU A 127 -13.14 4.84 -2.42
CA LEU A 127 -12.46 3.65 -2.92
C LEU A 127 -12.42 3.67 -4.45
N PHE A 128 -11.27 3.34 -5.04
CA PHE A 128 -11.16 3.02 -6.45
C PHE A 128 -10.47 1.67 -6.66
N THR A 129 -10.89 0.96 -7.71
CA THR A 129 -10.29 -0.33 -8.08
C THR A 129 -9.61 -0.20 -9.43
N VAL A 130 -8.36 -0.67 -9.52
CA VAL A 130 -7.62 -0.73 -10.77
C VAL A 130 -7.92 -2.07 -11.44
N ALA A 131 -8.62 -2.03 -12.59
CA ALA A 131 -8.94 -3.22 -13.37
C ALA A 131 -7.65 -3.98 -13.75
N GLU A 132 -7.67 -5.30 -13.61
CA GLU A 132 -6.53 -6.20 -13.82
C GLU A 132 -5.28 -5.83 -13.00
N GLY A 133 -5.39 -4.84 -12.09
CA GLY A 133 -4.31 -4.34 -11.25
C GLY A 133 -3.94 -5.31 -10.13
N ARG A 134 -2.66 -5.26 -9.74
CA ARG A 134 -2.10 -5.90 -8.55
C ARG A 134 -1.35 -4.85 -7.74
N HIS A 135 -0.63 -5.27 -6.73
CA HIS A 135 0.14 -4.37 -5.86
C HIS A 135 1.09 -3.43 -6.61
N ASP A 136 1.58 -3.83 -7.75
CA ASP A 136 2.47 -3.06 -8.62
C ASP A 136 1.75 -2.12 -9.62
N ALA A 137 0.44 -1.92 -9.50
CA ALA A 137 -0.32 -1.05 -10.39
C ALA A 137 0.25 0.39 -10.50
N PRO A 138 0.82 1.02 -9.47
CA PRO A 138 1.48 2.32 -9.63
C PRO A 138 2.62 2.31 -10.66
N MET A 139 3.23 1.16 -10.90
CA MET A 139 4.31 0.98 -11.90
C MET A 139 3.76 0.53 -13.26
N THR A 140 2.68 -0.26 -13.27
CA THR A 140 2.10 -0.81 -14.51
C THR A 140 1.02 0.07 -15.11
N HIS A 141 0.39 0.94 -14.31
CA HIS A 141 -0.68 1.88 -14.70
C HIS A 141 -0.37 3.33 -14.25
N PRO A 142 0.84 3.87 -14.51
CA PRO A 142 1.26 5.16 -13.96
C PRO A 142 0.37 6.33 -14.41
N GLY A 143 -0.18 6.26 -15.61
CA GLY A 143 -1.11 7.27 -16.14
C GLY A 143 -2.38 7.37 -15.31
N LEU A 144 -3.00 6.23 -14.96
CA LEU A 144 -4.19 6.18 -14.11
C LEU A 144 -3.91 6.78 -12.72
N ILE A 145 -2.79 6.41 -12.11
CA ILE A 145 -2.41 6.96 -10.80
C ILE A 145 -2.20 8.49 -10.86
N ALA A 146 -1.56 8.99 -11.93
CA ALA A 146 -1.41 10.43 -12.13
C ALA A 146 -2.75 11.15 -12.29
N ASP A 147 -3.71 10.55 -12.99
CA ASP A 147 -5.06 11.13 -13.16
C ASP A 147 -5.83 11.15 -11.84
N LEU A 148 -5.72 10.12 -11.01
CA LEU A 148 -6.30 10.08 -9.66
C LEU A 148 -5.71 11.17 -8.75
N LEU A 149 -4.41 11.42 -8.83
CA LEU A 149 -3.78 12.53 -8.11
C LEU A 149 -4.34 13.89 -8.55
N ARG A 150 -4.50 14.12 -9.87
CA ARG A 150 -5.11 15.36 -10.37
C ARG A 150 -6.55 15.52 -9.92
N GLN A 151 -7.34 14.43 -9.94
CA GLN A 151 -8.72 14.44 -9.45
C GLN A 151 -8.79 14.77 -7.96
N ALA A 152 -7.93 14.18 -7.14
CA ALA A 152 -7.91 14.44 -5.71
C ALA A 152 -7.59 15.91 -5.39
N ILE A 153 -6.64 16.50 -6.11
CA ILE A 153 -6.23 17.91 -5.93
C ILE A 153 -7.34 18.89 -6.39
N ALA A 154 -8.12 18.52 -7.39
CA ALA A 154 -9.20 19.36 -7.94
C ALA A 154 -10.45 19.38 -7.03
N ARG A 155 -10.54 18.53 -6.01
CA ARG A 155 -11.71 18.48 -5.12
C ARG A 155 -11.73 19.63 -4.13
N PRO A 156 -12.90 20.22 -3.84
CA PRO A 156 -13.02 21.19 -2.77
C PRO A 156 -12.69 20.55 -1.41
N ARG A 157 -12.11 21.36 -0.54
CA ARG A 157 -11.82 20.99 0.86
C ARG A 157 -13.07 21.02 1.70
#